data_90c20538d2ec36c5a9bd795a33030d02
#
_entry.id   90c20538d2ec36c5a9bd795a33030d02
#
_cell.length_a   1.000
_cell.length_b   1.000
_cell.length_c   1.000
_cell.angle_alpha   90.00
_cell.angle_beta   90.00
_cell.angle_gamma   90.00
#
_symmetry.space_group_name_H-M   'P 1'
#
loop_
_entity.id
_entity.type
_entity.pdbx_description
1 polymer ?
#
loop_
_entity_poly.entity_id
_entity_poly.type
_entity_poly.pdbx_seq_one_letter_code
_entity_poly.pdbx_strand_id
1 'polypeptide(L)'
;MNSCLILIFVFLIGNYLLDLVARRCNLRTLSAEPPEEFRDLVDAEKYRRSQEYIRENSRFQDLQSAIGLVVTLAFLLLGGFPWMDRMAGSLGGGVIVTGLAFLAIGALLSLLLDLPFTVWETFHIEQKYGFNRTAWRTFWIDQVKTLLLGAVIGGAIAAAVIWFFTSVGPFAWLYAWGSVVVLQVILLFVAPVLIMPLFNKYTPLSDGELKTTLETYIHAQRVQMRGLFTMDGSRRSAHSNAFFTGFGRFRRIVLFDTLIEKHTVPEVLTIVAHEMGHCTKRHVLFSLLLSVGILAGIFALLPLFLYNDALAAAFGMKHATVYAGLAFFGFLFTPISVFLNIFTSALSRRFEYQADAFAAQTTGQPEAMIAALKKLNVDNYSHLTPHPMVVFLRYSHPPVMERIRAIRHLHV
;
A
#
# COMPACT_ATOMS: atom_id res chain seq x y z
N MET A 1 -16.36 33.23 1.58
CA MET A 1 -15.58 32.01 1.32
C MET A 1 -16.46 31.06 0.54
N ASN A 2 -15.96 30.43 -0.52
CA ASN A 2 -16.73 29.52 -1.37
C ASN A 2 -17.13 28.26 -0.57
N SER A 3 -18.40 27.81 -0.68
CA SER A 3 -18.93 26.65 0.06
C SER A 3 -18.12 25.36 -0.21
N CYS A 4 -17.62 25.17 -1.44
CA CYS A 4 -16.77 24.05 -1.78
C CYS A 4 -15.44 24.08 -1.01
N LEU A 5 -14.84 25.26 -0.83
CA LEU A 5 -13.59 25.40 -0.08
C LEU A 5 -13.78 25.09 1.41
N ILE A 6 -14.91 25.52 1.99
CA ILE A 6 -15.26 25.16 3.38
C ILE A 6 -15.37 23.65 3.52
N LEU A 7 -16.07 22.98 2.60
CA LEU A 7 -16.25 21.53 2.61
C LEU A 7 -14.91 20.79 2.50
N ILE A 8 -14.01 21.27 1.63
CA ILE A 8 -12.67 20.72 1.48
C ILE A 8 -11.87 20.83 2.80
N PHE A 9 -11.93 22.00 3.45
CA PHE A 9 -11.26 22.19 4.75
C PHE A 9 -11.84 21.27 5.83
N VAL A 10 -13.16 21.14 5.89
CA VAL A 10 -13.82 20.22 6.83
C VAL A 10 -13.35 18.78 6.60
N PHE A 11 -13.23 18.34 5.34
CA PHE A 11 -12.76 16.98 5.02
C PHE A 11 -11.28 16.78 5.35
N LEU A 12 -10.42 17.74 5.01
CA LEU A 12 -8.98 17.64 5.30
C LEU A 12 -8.71 17.61 6.80
N ILE A 13 -9.31 18.55 7.54
CA ILE A 13 -9.16 18.63 8.99
C ILE A 13 -9.83 17.43 9.66
N GLY A 14 -11.02 17.05 9.21
CA GLY A 14 -11.76 15.89 9.75
C GLY A 14 -10.99 14.59 9.58
N ASN A 15 -10.41 14.35 8.40
CA ASN A 15 -9.57 13.17 8.17
C ASN A 15 -8.31 13.19 9.05
N TYR A 16 -7.63 14.33 9.16
CA TYR A 16 -6.48 14.48 10.06
C TYR A 16 -6.85 14.17 11.51
N LEU A 17 -7.96 14.72 12.01
CA LEU A 17 -8.43 14.47 13.38
C LEU A 17 -8.82 13.01 13.59
N LEU A 18 -9.49 12.37 12.62
CA LEU A 18 -9.81 10.95 12.68
C LEU A 18 -8.56 10.10 12.84
N ASP A 19 -7.52 10.37 12.03
CA ASP A 19 -6.25 9.67 12.09
C ASP A 19 -5.49 9.91 13.40
N LEU A 20 -5.48 11.16 13.87
CA LEU A 20 -4.87 11.52 15.15
C LEU A 20 -5.54 10.78 16.30
N VAL A 21 -6.88 10.77 16.35
CA VAL A 21 -7.65 10.06 17.39
C VAL A 21 -7.38 8.56 17.32
N ALA A 22 -7.41 7.97 16.12
CA ALA A 22 -7.13 6.55 15.92
C ALA A 22 -5.72 6.18 16.43
N ARG A 23 -4.68 6.94 16.07
CA ARG A 23 -3.32 6.73 16.57
C ARG A 23 -3.22 6.89 18.09
N ARG A 24 -3.89 7.89 18.68
CA ARG A 24 -3.91 8.08 20.15
C ARG A 24 -4.59 6.90 20.86
N CYS A 25 -5.70 6.40 20.33
CA CYS A 25 -6.35 5.20 20.84
C CYS A 25 -5.42 3.99 20.76
N ASN A 26 -4.70 3.83 19.64
CA ASN A 26 -3.76 2.73 19.44
C ASN A 26 -2.58 2.79 20.43
N LEU A 27 -2.06 3.97 20.70
CA LEU A 27 -0.97 4.14 21.70
C LEU A 27 -1.42 3.82 23.13
N ARG A 28 -2.71 3.92 23.45
CA ARG A 28 -3.24 3.58 24.77
C ARG A 28 -3.32 2.07 25.01
N THR A 29 -3.29 1.25 23.96
CA THR A 29 -3.28 -0.21 24.07
C THR A 29 -1.87 -0.79 24.19
N LEU A 30 -0.83 0.05 24.15
CA LEU A 30 0.54 -0.37 24.42
C LEU A 30 0.69 -0.74 25.90
N SER A 31 1.21 -1.95 26.16
CA SER A 31 1.41 -2.49 27.51
C SER A 31 2.90 -2.63 27.85
N ALA A 32 3.21 -2.71 29.14
CA ALA A 32 4.58 -2.93 29.61
C ALA A 32 5.00 -4.40 29.42
N GLU A 33 4.04 -5.34 29.46
CA GLU A 33 4.27 -6.77 29.34
C GLU A 33 3.67 -7.30 28.04
N PRO A 34 4.32 -8.28 27.39
CA PRO A 34 3.77 -8.96 26.24
C PRO A 34 2.50 -9.74 26.59
N PRO A 35 1.55 -9.87 25.65
CA PRO A 35 0.43 -10.78 25.81
C PRO A 35 0.92 -12.19 26.14
N GLU A 36 0.15 -12.94 26.92
CA GLU A 36 0.50 -14.29 27.39
C GLU A 36 0.98 -15.21 26.25
N GLU A 37 0.30 -15.13 25.12
CA GLU A 37 0.64 -15.88 23.90
C GLU A 37 2.07 -15.66 23.37
N PHE A 38 2.74 -14.58 23.78
CA PHE A 38 4.05 -14.18 23.27
C PHE A 38 5.16 -14.22 24.33
N ARG A 39 4.83 -14.58 25.61
CA ARG A 39 5.81 -14.55 26.71
C ARG A 39 7.00 -15.46 26.48
N ASP A 40 6.77 -16.62 25.87
CA ASP A 40 7.82 -17.61 25.57
C ASP A 40 8.69 -17.25 24.37
N LEU A 41 8.23 -16.28 23.54
CA LEU A 41 8.90 -15.93 22.28
C LEU A 41 9.67 -14.62 22.34
N VAL A 42 9.28 -13.71 23.25
CA VAL A 42 9.88 -12.38 23.33
C VAL A 42 10.24 -12.05 24.77
N ASP A 43 11.50 -11.72 25.02
CA ASP A 43 11.94 -11.21 26.30
C ASP A 43 11.42 -9.76 26.54
N ALA A 44 11.48 -9.34 27.80
CA ALA A 44 10.99 -8.04 28.22
C ALA A 44 11.71 -6.87 27.51
N GLU A 45 13.01 -7.01 27.22
CA GLU A 45 13.81 -5.97 26.56
C GLU A 45 13.39 -5.81 25.09
N LYS A 46 13.32 -6.92 24.33
CA LYS A 46 12.86 -6.93 22.94
C LYS A 46 11.43 -6.39 22.82
N TYR A 47 10.56 -6.77 23.76
CA TYR A 47 9.18 -6.26 23.79
C TYR A 47 9.13 -4.77 24.07
N ARG A 48 9.83 -4.28 25.09
CA ARG A 48 9.96 -2.85 25.40
C ARG A 48 10.42 -2.06 24.17
N ARG A 49 11.46 -2.56 23.48
CA ARG A 49 11.99 -1.95 22.26
C ARG A 49 10.96 -1.89 21.13
N SER A 50 10.12 -2.92 20.98
CA SER A 50 9.02 -2.90 20.00
C SER A 50 7.97 -1.84 20.33
N GLN A 51 7.63 -1.68 21.63
CA GLN A 51 6.68 -0.66 22.08
C GLN A 51 7.24 0.77 21.87
N GLU A 52 8.54 0.96 22.08
CA GLU A 52 9.23 2.23 21.80
C GLU A 52 9.21 2.55 20.31
N TYR A 53 9.49 1.57 19.44
CA TYR A 53 9.41 1.70 18.00
C TYR A 53 8.01 2.14 17.54
N ILE A 54 6.96 1.46 18.00
CA ILE A 54 5.57 1.82 17.66
C ILE A 54 5.24 3.25 18.12
N ARG A 55 5.69 3.63 19.32
CA ARG A 55 5.44 4.97 19.88
C ARG A 55 6.18 6.05 19.09
N GLU A 56 7.44 5.81 18.73
CA GLU A 56 8.26 6.74 17.96
C GLU A 56 7.69 6.94 16.55
N ASN A 57 7.36 5.87 15.85
CA ASN A 57 6.71 5.92 14.54
C ASN A 57 5.37 6.66 14.60
N SER A 58 4.54 6.40 15.59
CA SER A 58 3.26 7.09 15.74
C SER A 58 3.43 8.61 15.94
N ARG A 59 4.40 9.02 16.75
CA ARG A 59 4.72 10.45 16.97
C ARG A 59 5.26 11.11 15.69
N PHE A 60 6.10 10.38 14.97
CA PHE A 60 6.64 10.85 13.71
C PHE A 60 5.55 11.02 12.66
N GLN A 61 4.63 10.07 12.53
CA GLN A 61 3.47 10.17 11.66
C GLN A 61 2.52 11.31 12.06
N ASP A 62 2.34 11.57 13.35
CA ASP A 62 1.57 12.74 13.84
C ASP A 62 2.19 14.04 13.34
N LEU A 63 3.53 14.18 13.45
CA LEU A 63 4.26 15.36 12.98
C LEU A 63 4.16 15.51 11.46
N GLN A 64 4.42 14.45 10.70
CA GLN A 64 4.32 14.44 9.23
C GLN A 64 2.92 14.84 8.78
N SER A 65 1.87 14.24 9.37
CA SER A 65 0.49 14.54 9.04
C SER A 65 0.11 16.00 9.37
N ALA A 66 0.58 16.53 10.51
CA ALA A 66 0.33 17.92 10.90
C ALA A 66 0.99 18.90 9.92
N ILE A 67 2.27 18.69 9.59
CA ILE A 67 2.99 19.52 8.62
C ILE A 67 2.34 19.42 7.24
N GLY A 68 1.99 18.21 6.78
CA GLY A 68 1.30 17.99 5.52
C GLY A 68 -0.03 18.75 5.45
N LEU A 69 -0.84 18.71 6.51
CA LEU A 69 -2.09 19.47 6.59
C LEU A 69 -1.83 20.98 6.52
N VAL A 70 -0.92 21.52 7.33
CA VAL A 70 -0.60 22.95 7.35
C VAL A 70 -0.12 23.43 5.98
N VAL A 71 0.82 22.69 5.36
CA VAL A 71 1.32 23.02 4.02
C VAL A 71 0.21 22.98 2.98
N THR A 72 -0.65 21.94 3.01
CA THR A 72 -1.78 21.82 2.08
C THR A 72 -2.76 22.99 2.25
N LEU A 73 -3.15 23.35 3.48
CA LEU A 73 -4.03 24.47 3.73
C LEU A 73 -3.41 25.80 3.30
N ALA A 74 -2.13 26.02 3.60
CA ALA A 74 -1.39 27.20 3.14
C ALA A 74 -1.32 27.28 1.61
N PHE A 75 -1.04 26.16 0.94
CA PHE A 75 -1.01 26.08 -0.52
C PHE A 75 -2.35 26.45 -1.15
N LEU A 76 -3.45 25.97 -0.58
CA LEU A 76 -4.80 26.30 -0.99
C LEU A 76 -5.11 27.80 -0.81
N LEU A 77 -4.78 28.36 0.36
CA LEU A 77 -5.10 29.76 0.71
C LEU A 77 -4.23 30.77 -0.02
N LEU A 78 -2.98 30.42 -0.32
CA LEU A 78 -2.03 31.32 -0.98
C LEU A 78 -2.06 31.24 -2.51
N GLY A 79 -3.02 30.51 -3.10
CA GLY A 79 -3.19 30.43 -4.55
C GLY A 79 -2.14 29.55 -5.23
N GLY A 80 -1.76 28.45 -4.60
CA GLY A 80 -0.79 27.49 -5.13
C GLY A 80 -1.24 26.88 -6.46
N PHE A 81 -2.52 26.54 -6.62
CA PHE A 81 -3.03 26.01 -7.88
C PHE A 81 -3.02 27.00 -9.04
N PRO A 82 -3.48 28.26 -8.89
CA PRO A 82 -3.27 29.28 -9.90
C PRO A 82 -1.80 29.55 -10.25
N TRP A 83 -0.91 29.43 -9.28
CA TRP A 83 0.52 29.54 -9.53
C TRP A 83 1.02 28.36 -10.38
N MET A 84 0.66 27.12 -10.05
CA MET A 84 1.00 25.93 -10.86
C MET A 84 0.47 26.05 -12.30
N ASP A 85 -0.75 26.53 -12.46
CA ASP A 85 -1.38 26.68 -13.77
C ASP A 85 -0.63 27.71 -14.64
N ARG A 86 -0.25 28.86 -14.07
CA ARG A 86 0.57 29.86 -14.77
C ARG A 86 1.93 29.28 -15.19
N MET A 87 2.60 28.56 -14.29
CA MET A 87 3.89 27.93 -14.58
C MET A 87 3.78 26.87 -15.68
N ALA A 88 2.78 26.00 -15.59
CA ALA A 88 2.52 24.99 -16.61
C ALA A 88 2.13 25.61 -17.97
N GLY A 89 1.28 26.64 -17.96
CA GLY A 89 0.85 27.34 -19.16
C GLY A 89 1.96 28.09 -19.89
N SER A 90 3.00 28.53 -19.18
CA SER A 90 4.16 29.21 -19.78
C SER A 90 4.97 28.33 -20.74
N LEU A 91 4.80 27.01 -20.70
CA LEU A 91 5.48 26.06 -21.60
C LEU A 91 4.88 26.03 -23.02
N GLY A 92 3.66 26.56 -23.24
CA GLY A 92 3.08 26.78 -24.58
C GLY A 92 2.73 25.53 -25.39
N GLY A 93 2.61 24.36 -24.77
CA GLY A 93 2.49 23.05 -25.43
C GLY A 93 1.06 22.51 -25.66
N GLY A 94 0.02 23.33 -25.57
CA GLY A 94 -1.38 22.89 -25.65
C GLY A 94 -1.86 22.18 -24.38
N VAL A 95 -3.16 21.76 -24.34
CA VAL A 95 -3.85 21.29 -23.12
C VAL A 95 -3.18 20.07 -22.47
N ILE A 96 -2.70 19.12 -23.27
CA ILE A 96 -2.08 17.89 -22.74
C ILE A 96 -0.74 18.23 -22.08
N VAL A 97 0.12 19.00 -22.75
CA VAL A 97 1.45 19.37 -22.21
C VAL A 97 1.30 20.22 -20.96
N THR A 98 0.41 21.22 -20.98
CA THR A 98 0.09 22.04 -19.82
C THR A 98 -0.42 21.18 -18.67
N GLY A 99 -1.34 20.24 -18.94
CA GLY A 99 -1.89 19.36 -17.93
C GLY A 99 -0.85 18.41 -17.33
N LEU A 100 0.03 17.83 -18.16
CA LEU A 100 1.14 17.00 -17.67
C LEU A 100 2.12 17.83 -16.84
N ALA A 101 2.47 19.04 -17.27
CA ALA A 101 3.33 19.93 -16.51
C ALA A 101 2.70 20.33 -15.16
N PHE A 102 1.41 20.67 -15.14
CA PHE A 102 0.67 20.97 -13.93
C PHE A 102 0.72 19.81 -12.93
N LEU A 103 0.40 18.60 -13.37
CA LEU A 103 0.44 17.40 -12.53
C LEU A 103 1.87 17.05 -12.09
N ALA A 104 2.85 17.24 -12.97
CA ALA A 104 4.27 17.03 -12.64
C ALA A 104 4.78 18.02 -11.60
N ILE A 105 4.41 19.30 -11.67
CA ILE A 105 4.73 20.30 -10.64
C ILE A 105 4.14 19.86 -9.29
N GLY A 106 2.85 19.47 -9.26
CA GLY A 106 2.21 18.99 -8.05
C GLY A 106 2.88 17.76 -7.45
N ALA A 107 3.22 16.77 -8.30
CA ALA A 107 3.93 15.57 -7.88
C ALA A 107 5.34 15.88 -7.34
N LEU A 108 6.07 16.81 -7.98
CA LEU A 108 7.38 17.25 -7.52
C LEU A 108 7.31 17.98 -6.17
N LEU A 109 6.33 18.86 -5.99
CA LEU A 109 6.11 19.54 -4.70
C LEU A 109 5.80 18.54 -3.58
N SER A 110 4.94 17.55 -3.85
CA SER A 110 4.64 16.48 -2.91
C SER A 110 5.91 15.67 -2.58
N LEU A 111 6.68 15.29 -3.60
CA LEU A 111 7.94 14.57 -3.40
C LEU A 111 8.93 15.36 -2.53
N LEU A 112 9.09 16.66 -2.79
CA LEU A 112 9.98 17.53 -2.01
C LEU A 112 9.52 17.69 -0.56
N LEU A 113 8.21 17.67 -0.32
CA LEU A 113 7.65 17.70 1.03
C LEU A 113 7.87 16.37 1.76
N ASP A 114 7.68 15.24 1.09
CA ASP A 114 7.76 13.90 1.71
C ASP A 114 9.20 13.39 1.86
N LEU A 115 10.11 13.81 1.00
CA LEU A 115 11.48 13.31 0.96
C LEU A 115 12.25 13.46 2.29
N PRO A 116 12.20 14.60 3.00
CA PRO A 116 12.85 14.72 4.31
C PRO A 116 12.31 13.74 5.35
N PHE A 117 11.00 13.48 5.33
CA PHE A 117 10.37 12.50 6.21
C PHE A 117 10.81 11.07 5.87
N THR A 118 10.83 10.71 4.60
CA THR A 118 11.29 9.39 4.14
C THR A 118 12.77 9.15 4.50
N VAL A 119 13.62 10.16 4.36
CA VAL A 119 15.03 10.10 4.77
C VAL A 119 15.14 9.90 6.28
N TRP A 120 14.40 10.68 7.07
CA TRP A 120 14.42 10.56 8.52
C TRP A 120 13.90 9.20 9.01
N GLU A 121 12.78 8.74 8.47
CA GLU A 121 12.23 7.42 8.79
C GLU A 121 13.25 6.32 8.50
N THR A 122 13.82 6.30 7.29
CA THR A 122 14.76 5.26 6.86
C THR A 122 16.08 5.28 7.65
N PHE A 123 16.74 6.44 7.74
CA PHE A 123 18.11 6.53 8.26
C PHE A 123 18.18 6.92 9.74
N HIS A 124 17.07 7.30 10.36
CA HIS A 124 17.04 7.58 11.80
C HIS A 124 16.18 6.54 12.53
N ILE A 125 14.90 6.42 12.23
CA ILE A 125 14.01 5.51 12.95
C ILE A 125 14.33 4.05 12.64
N GLU A 126 14.25 3.64 11.38
CA GLU A 126 14.51 2.26 10.98
C GLU A 126 15.95 1.81 11.31
N GLN A 127 16.92 2.73 11.18
CA GLN A 127 18.32 2.48 11.56
C GLN A 127 18.48 2.25 13.07
N LYS A 128 17.83 3.07 13.89
CA LYS A 128 17.86 2.97 15.36
C LYS A 128 17.35 1.62 15.87
N TYR A 129 16.30 1.10 15.23
CA TYR A 129 15.71 -0.18 15.61
C TYR A 129 16.30 -1.38 14.89
N GLY A 130 17.25 -1.17 13.99
CA GLY A 130 18.00 -2.24 13.29
C GLY A 130 17.29 -2.79 12.06
N PHE A 131 16.26 -2.10 11.56
CA PHE A 131 15.55 -2.52 10.36
C PHE A 131 16.18 -2.01 9.07
N ASN A 132 16.76 -0.81 9.08
CA ASN A 132 17.40 -0.27 7.88
C ASN A 132 18.71 -0.98 7.57
N ARG A 133 18.81 -1.52 6.36
CA ARG A 133 20.05 -2.03 5.74
C ARG A 133 20.38 -1.31 4.42
N THR A 134 19.58 -0.31 4.07
CA THR A 134 19.73 0.46 2.83
C THR A 134 20.92 1.40 2.92
N ALA A 135 21.88 1.26 1.98
CA ALA A 135 22.94 2.25 1.82
C ALA A 135 22.40 3.52 1.17
N TRP A 136 22.97 4.69 1.50
CA TRP A 136 22.60 5.99 0.91
C TRP A 136 22.55 5.98 -0.61
N ARG A 137 23.54 5.34 -1.25
CA ARG A 137 23.56 5.19 -2.72
C ARG A 137 22.36 4.41 -3.24
N THR A 138 22.00 3.32 -2.59
CA THR A 138 20.84 2.49 -2.96
C THR A 138 19.56 3.30 -2.80
N PHE A 139 19.40 4.02 -1.71
CA PHE A 139 18.26 4.89 -1.45
C PHE A 139 18.03 5.89 -2.59
N TRP A 140 19.06 6.68 -2.95
CA TRP A 140 18.92 7.69 -4.01
C TRP A 140 18.67 7.08 -5.39
N ILE A 141 19.33 5.96 -5.72
CA ILE A 141 19.07 5.24 -6.97
C ILE A 141 17.62 4.75 -7.02
N ASP A 142 17.09 4.24 -5.91
CA ASP A 142 15.71 3.76 -5.86
C ASP A 142 14.71 4.92 -5.94
N GLN A 143 15.00 6.11 -5.35
CA GLN A 143 14.18 7.32 -5.52
C GLN A 143 14.13 7.76 -7.00
N VAL A 144 15.27 7.77 -7.70
CA VAL A 144 15.32 8.12 -9.12
C VAL A 144 14.54 7.12 -9.97
N LYS A 145 14.70 5.80 -9.72
CA LYS A 145 13.94 4.77 -10.44
C LYS A 145 12.43 4.93 -10.21
N THR A 146 12.00 5.17 -8.98
CA THR A 146 10.60 5.38 -8.63
C THR A 146 10.04 6.62 -9.33
N LEU A 147 10.79 7.73 -9.35
CA LEU A 147 10.39 8.94 -10.04
C LEU A 147 10.25 8.71 -11.57
N LEU A 148 11.21 8.04 -12.19
CA LEU A 148 11.16 7.74 -13.62
C LEU A 148 10.00 6.80 -13.97
N LEU A 149 9.78 5.74 -13.20
CA LEU A 149 8.64 4.84 -13.39
C LEU A 149 7.30 5.58 -13.18
N GLY A 150 7.21 6.40 -12.15
CA GLY A 150 6.05 7.24 -11.89
C GLY A 150 5.77 8.22 -13.03
N ALA A 151 6.81 8.87 -13.57
CA ALA A 151 6.69 9.79 -14.68
C ALA A 151 6.23 9.07 -15.98
N VAL A 152 6.78 7.90 -16.27
CA VAL A 152 6.42 7.14 -17.50
C VAL A 152 5.00 6.58 -17.36
N ILE A 153 4.72 5.84 -16.31
CA ILE A 153 3.41 5.17 -16.14
C ILE A 153 2.32 6.20 -15.80
N GLY A 154 2.55 7.05 -14.81
CA GLY A 154 1.60 8.07 -14.38
C GLY A 154 1.38 9.14 -15.45
N GLY A 155 2.44 9.57 -16.13
CA GLY A 155 2.37 10.51 -17.25
C GLY A 155 1.56 9.96 -18.42
N ALA A 156 1.76 8.70 -18.79
CA ALA A 156 0.97 8.05 -19.84
C ALA A 156 -0.53 7.95 -19.48
N ILE A 157 -0.85 7.59 -18.23
CA ILE A 157 -2.23 7.57 -17.73
C ILE A 157 -2.83 8.98 -17.77
N ALA A 158 -2.11 9.96 -17.21
CA ALA A 158 -2.59 11.35 -17.16
C ALA A 158 -2.82 11.92 -18.56
N ALA A 159 -1.89 11.70 -19.50
CA ALA A 159 -2.04 12.11 -20.89
C ALA A 159 -3.27 11.49 -21.55
N ALA A 160 -3.46 10.18 -21.39
CA ALA A 160 -4.63 9.47 -21.93
C ALA A 160 -5.94 10.00 -21.34
N VAL A 161 -6.02 10.18 -20.02
CA VAL A 161 -7.19 10.72 -19.34
C VAL A 161 -7.50 12.14 -19.82
N ILE A 162 -6.50 13.05 -19.83
CA ILE A 162 -6.67 14.41 -20.32
C ILE A 162 -7.16 14.41 -21.78
N TRP A 163 -6.54 13.58 -22.63
CA TRP A 163 -6.95 13.48 -24.03
C TRP A 163 -8.38 13.00 -24.20
N PHE A 164 -8.80 11.94 -23.51
CA PHE A 164 -10.17 11.46 -23.59
C PHE A 164 -11.18 12.51 -23.17
N PHE A 165 -10.97 13.15 -22.03
CA PHE A 165 -11.90 14.16 -21.52
C PHE A 165 -11.90 15.46 -22.31
N THR A 166 -10.87 15.77 -23.07
CA THR A 166 -10.82 16.96 -23.93
C THR A 166 -11.31 16.71 -25.37
N SER A 167 -11.29 15.45 -25.85
CA SER A 167 -11.47 15.16 -27.27
C SER A 167 -12.64 14.22 -27.63
N VAL A 168 -13.10 13.37 -26.68
CA VAL A 168 -14.04 12.26 -27.01
C VAL A 168 -15.52 12.58 -26.67
N GLY A 169 -15.76 13.60 -25.85
CA GLY A 169 -17.14 13.99 -25.46
C GLY A 169 -17.76 13.11 -24.37
N PRO A 170 -19.09 12.82 -24.40
CA PRO A 170 -19.81 12.24 -23.26
C PRO A 170 -19.32 10.86 -22.80
N PHE A 171 -18.72 10.07 -23.66
CA PHE A 171 -18.20 8.74 -23.36
C PHE A 171 -16.73 8.74 -22.91
N ALA A 172 -16.11 9.92 -22.73
CA ALA A 172 -14.70 10.05 -22.31
C ALA A 172 -14.38 9.24 -21.05
N TRP A 173 -15.27 9.24 -20.06
CA TRP A 173 -15.10 8.48 -18.82
C TRP A 173 -14.98 6.97 -19.03
N LEU A 174 -15.73 6.43 -20.00
CA LEU A 174 -15.72 4.99 -20.31
C LEU A 174 -14.39 4.59 -20.98
N TYR A 175 -13.91 5.39 -21.93
CA TYR A 175 -12.61 5.12 -22.58
C TYR A 175 -11.44 5.33 -21.62
N ALA A 176 -11.48 6.36 -20.78
CA ALA A 176 -10.48 6.60 -19.75
C ALA A 176 -10.46 5.44 -18.72
N TRP A 177 -11.62 5.02 -18.21
CA TRP A 177 -11.74 3.85 -17.36
C TRP A 177 -11.20 2.58 -18.03
N GLY A 178 -11.63 2.28 -19.24
CA GLY A 178 -11.20 1.10 -19.96
C GLY A 178 -9.69 1.05 -20.18
N SER A 179 -9.07 2.18 -20.54
CA SER A 179 -7.60 2.25 -20.72
C SER A 179 -6.86 2.04 -19.41
N VAL A 180 -7.35 2.58 -18.28
CA VAL A 180 -6.74 2.35 -16.96
C VAL A 180 -6.92 0.89 -16.53
N VAL A 181 -8.07 0.27 -16.77
CA VAL A 181 -8.29 -1.17 -16.51
C VAL A 181 -7.36 -2.04 -17.34
N VAL A 182 -7.21 -1.75 -18.64
CA VAL A 182 -6.27 -2.48 -19.52
C VAL A 182 -4.84 -2.35 -18.99
N LEU A 183 -4.42 -1.15 -18.62
CA LEU A 183 -3.10 -0.93 -18.04
C LEU A 183 -2.94 -1.66 -16.70
N GLN A 184 -3.94 -1.66 -15.83
CA GLN A 184 -3.93 -2.41 -14.57
C GLN A 184 -3.71 -3.91 -14.81
N VAL A 185 -4.42 -4.49 -15.78
CA VAL A 185 -4.23 -5.89 -16.18
C VAL A 185 -2.82 -6.13 -16.74
N ILE A 186 -2.33 -5.25 -17.61
CA ILE A 186 -0.96 -5.34 -18.14
C ILE A 186 0.06 -5.32 -17.00
N LEU A 187 -0.07 -4.38 -16.06
CA LEU A 187 0.84 -4.24 -14.93
C LEU A 187 0.82 -5.46 -14.00
N LEU A 188 -0.31 -6.15 -13.86
CA LEU A 188 -0.39 -7.39 -13.09
C LEU A 188 0.58 -8.47 -13.60
N PHE A 189 0.85 -8.50 -14.92
CA PHE A 189 1.81 -9.42 -15.54
C PHE A 189 3.21 -8.84 -15.68
N VAL A 190 3.31 -7.55 -15.98
CA VAL A 190 4.58 -6.87 -16.29
C VAL A 190 5.35 -6.52 -15.01
N ALA A 191 4.67 -6.08 -13.95
CA ALA A 191 5.36 -5.63 -12.75
C ALA A 191 6.26 -6.71 -12.11
N PRO A 192 5.82 -7.98 -11.94
CA PRO A 192 6.67 -9.02 -11.36
C PRO A 192 7.88 -9.41 -12.22
N VAL A 193 7.81 -9.13 -13.52
CA VAL A 193 8.84 -9.59 -14.49
C VAL A 193 9.81 -8.48 -14.84
N LEU A 194 9.34 -7.23 -14.96
CA LEU A 194 10.15 -6.10 -15.40
C LEU A 194 10.38 -5.06 -14.30
N ILE A 195 9.35 -4.70 -13.51
CA ILE A 195 9.47 -3.61 -12.54
C ILE A 195 10.17 -4.07 -11.27
N MET A 196 9.71 -5.16 -10.67
CA MET A 196 10.28 -5.66 -9.40
C MET A 196 11.78 -6.00 -9.51
N PRO A 197 12.30 -6.60 -10.62
CA PRO A 197 13.72 -6.86 -10.79
C PRO A 197 14.60 -5.61 -10.91
N LEU A 198 14.02 -4.43 -11.16
CA LEU A 198 14.78 -3.18 -11.13
C LEU A 198 15.24 -2.83 -9.70
N PHE A 199 14.51 -3.27 -8.70
CA PHE A 199 14.78 -2.96 -7.29
C PHE A 199 15.49 -4.11 -6.58
N ASN A 200 15.07 -5.35 -6.79
CA ASN A 200 15.56 -6.53 -6.05
C ASN A 200 16.06 -7.60 -7.01
N LYS A 201 17.01 -8.41 -6.54
CA LYS A 201 17.48 -9.58 -7.26
C LYS A 201 16.64 -10.78 -6.88
N TYR A 202 16.20 -11.54 -7.89
CA TYR A 202 15.45 -12.78 -7.74
C TYR A 202 16.31 -13.94 -8.19
N THR A 203 16.49 -14.94 -7.33
CA THR A 203 17.19 -16.17 -7.65
C THR A 203 16.28 -17.36 -7.41
N PRO A 204 16.35 -18.43 -8.20
CA PRO A 204 15.65 -19.67 -7.88
C PRO A 204 15.99 -20.11 -6.45
N LEU A 205 15.01 -20.66 -5.73
CA LEU A 205 15.25 -21.21 -4.38
C LEU A 205 16.28 -22.33 -4.47
N SER A 206 17.29 -22.28 -3.60
CA SER A 206 18.38 -23.24 -3.58
C SER A 206 17.87 -24.65 -3.28
N ASP A 207 18.51 -25.65 -3.88
CA ASP A 207 18.21 -27.07 -3.60
C ASP A 207 18.45 -27.39 -2.13
N GLY A 208 17.55 -28.19 -1.55
CA GLY A 208 17.59 -28.57 -0.15
C GLY A 208 16.22 -28.98 0.38
N GLU A 209 16.16 -29.28 1.66
CA GLU A 209 14.95 -29.74 2.35
C GLU A 209 13.77 -28.80 2.14
N LEU A 210 13.98 -27.49 2.29
CA LEU A 210 12.93 -26.48 2.12
C LEU A 210 12.32 -26.55 0.72
N LYS A 211 13.15 -26.53 -0.33
CA LYS A 211 12.66 -26.59 -1.71
C LYS A 211 11.89 -27.87 -1.98
N THR A 212 12.43 -29.02 -1.57
CA THR A 212 11.79 -30.32 -1.75
C THR A 212 10.44 -30.38 -1.05
N THR A 213 10.36 -29.90 0.18
CA THR A 213 9.12 -29.85 0.96
C THR A 213 8.06 -28.96 0.29
N LEU A 214 8.45 -27.76 -0.15
CA LEU A 214 7.55 -26.83 -0.81
C LEU A 214 7.07 -27.36 -2.17
N GLU A 215 7.96 -27.93 -2.99
CA GLU A 215 7.59 -28.52 -4.29
C GLU A 215 6.63 -29.71 -4.10
N THR A 216 6.88 -30.59 -3.14
CA THR A 216 5.99 -31.70 -2.80
C THR A 216 4.60 -31.21 -2.43
N TYR A 217 4.54 -30.20 -1.56
CA TYR A 217 3.27 -29.61 -1.14
C TYR A 217 2.51 -28.96 -2.31
N ILE A 218 3.21 -28.17 -3.15
CA ILE A 218 2.64 -27.50 -4.31
C ILE A 218 2.06 -28.53 -5.30
N HIS A 219 2.79 -29.61 -5.56
CA HIS A 219 2.33 -30.69 -6.42
C HIS A 219 1.08 -31.38 -5.85
N ALA A 220 1.05 -31.64 -4.54
CA ALA A 220 -0.11 -32.22 -3.87
C ALA A 220 -1.37 -31.34 -4.01
N GLN A 221 -1.20 -30.02 -3.99
CA GLN A 221 -2.30 -29.05 -4.17
C GLN A 221 -2.71 -28.85 -5.65
N ARG A 222 -2.05 -29.49 -6.61
CA ARG A 222 -2.31 -29.39 -8.06
C ARG A 222 -2.30 -27.96 -8.60
N VAL A 223 -1.50 -27.07 -8.00
CA VAL A 223 -1.37 -25.68 -8.44
C VAL A 223 -0.21 -25.55 -9.42
N GLN A 224 -0.51 -25.04 -10.61
CA GLN A 224 0.54 -24.77 -11.60
C GLN A 224 1.31 -23.51 -11.22
N MET A 225 2.62 -23.62 -11.15
CA MET A 225 3.53 -22.53 -10.85
C MET A 225 4.73 -22.52 -11.78
N ARG A 226 5.33 -21.34 -11.99
CA ARG A 226 6.59 -21.19 -12.73
C ARG A 226 7.80 -21.53 -11.86
N GLY A 227 7.71 -21.39 -10.52
CA GLY A 227 8.77 -21.73 -9.59
C GLY A 227 8.75 -20.95 -8.27
N LEU A 228 9.68 -21.35 -7.42
CA LEU A 228 10.00 -20.78 -6.12
C LEU A 228 11.25 -19.90 -6.25
N PHE A 229 11.21 -18.70 -5.72
CA PHE A 229 12.29 -17.73 -5.81
C PHE A 229 12.64 -17.15 -4.44
N THR A 230 13.92 -16.85 -4.25
CA THR A 230 14.41 -16.03 -3.14
C THR A 230 14.65 -14.61 -3.64
N MET A 231 14.29 -13.62 -2.83
CA MET A 231 14.55 -12.21 -3.07
C MET A 231 15.57 -11.69 -2.04
N ASP A 232 16.51 -10.86 -2.48
CA ASP A 232 17.51 -10.19 -1.63
C ASP A 232 16.92 -9.04 -0.80
N GLY A 233 15.88 -9.34 0.00
CA GLY A 233 15.21 -8.38 0.87
C GLY A 233 16.15 -7.78 1.91
N SER A 234 17.08 -8.60 2.43
CA SER A 234 18.10 -8.22 3.40
C SER A 234 19.00 -7.06 2.97
N ARG A 235 19.08 -6.78 1.67
CA ARG A 235 19.83 -5.63 1.14
C ARG A 235 19.24 -4.27 1.55
N ARG A 236 17.94 -4.23 1.87
CA ARG A 236 17.21 -2.99 2.21
C ARG A 236 16.65 -2.99 3.61
N SER A 237 16.15 -4.13 4.05
CA SER A 237 15.45 -4.21 5.32
C SER A 237 15.72 -5.54 6.02
N ALA A 238 15.65 -5.55 7.35
CA ALA A 238 15.65 -6.76 8.15
C ALA A 238 14.25 -7.37 8.34
N HIS A 239 13.21 -6.73 7.80
CA HIS A 239 11.86 -7.28 7.83
C HIS A 239 11.76 -8.57 7.01
N SER A 240 10.97 -9.51 7.53
CA SER A 240 10.70 -10.79 6.88
C SER A 240 9.35 -10.77 6.19
N ASN A 241 9.29 -11.31 4.96
CA ASN A 241 8.03 -11.41 4.22
C ASN A 241 8.10 -12.55 3.18
N ALA A 242 6.93 -12.97 2.70
CA ALA A 242 6.74 -13.80 1.51
C ALA A 242 5.56 -13.24 0.72
N PHE A 243 5.53 -13.46 -0.57
CA PHE A 243 4.39 -13.07 -1.38
C PHE A 243 4.25 -13.92 -2.62
N PHE A 244 3.02 -13.97 -3.08
CA PHE A 244 2.65 -14.63 -4.31
C PHE A 244 2.52 -13.60 -5.44
N THR A 245 3.01 -13.89 -6.64
CA THR A 245 2.93 -12.99 -7.77
C THR A 245 2.66 -13.74 -9.08
N GLY A 246 2.13 -13.02 -10.08
CA GLY A 246 1.75 -13.56 -11.38
C GLY A 246 0.36 -14.18 -11.38
N PHE A 247 -0.09 -14.63 -12.56
CA PHE A 247 -1.43 -15.18 -12.79
C PHE A 247 -1.37 -16.47 -13.63
N GLY A 248 -2.28 -17.42 -13.39
CA GLY A 248 -2.34 -18.67 -14.11
C GLY A 248 -1.03 -19.47 -13.99
N ARG A 249 -0.49 -19.96 -15.11
CA ARG A 249 0.78 -20.71 -15.17
C ARG A 249 2.04 -19.88 -14.93
N PHE A 250 1.92 -18.55 -14.91
CA PHE A 250 3.05 -17.63 -14.65
C PHE A 250 3.23 -17.29 -13.18
N ARG A 251 2.52 -17.95 -12.30
CA ARG A 251 2.59 -17.77 -10.85
C ARG A 251 3.96 -18.08 -10.31
N ARG A 252 4.42 -17.26 -9.34
CA ARG A 252 5.67 -17.43 -8.61
C ARG A 252 5.43 -17.21 -7.13
N ILE A 253 6.10 -17.96 -6.29
CA ILE A 253 6.24 -17.66 -4.86
C ILE A 253 7.61 -17.05 -4.68
N VAL A 254 7.66 -15.96 -3.96
CA VAL A 254 8.88 -15.24 -3.63
C VAL A 254 9.02 -15.20 -2.12
N LEU A 255 10.13 -15.75 -1.61
CA LEU A 255 10.49 -15.74 -0.21
C LEU A 255 11.63 -14.74 0.00
N PHE A 256 11.53 -13.88 1.02
CA PHE A 256 12.66 -13.05 1.41
C PHE A 256 13.75 -13.91 2.00
N ASP A 257 15.00 -13.59 1.71
CA ASP A 257 16.16 -14.23 2.32
C ASP A 257 16.10 -14.15 3.86
N THR A 258 15.68 -13.02 4.41
CA THR A 258 15.42 -12.81 5.84
C THR A 258 14.36 -13.75 6.44
N LEU A 259 13.36 -14.17 5.66
CA LEU A 259 12.35 -15.13 6.09
C LEU A 259 12.95 -16.53 6.21
N ILE A 260 13.71 -16.94 5.18
CA ILE A 260 14.34 -18.27 5.13
C ILE A 260 15.34 -18.44 6.27
N GLU A 261 16.08 -17.37 6.61
CA GLU A 261 17.06 -17.39 7.69
C GLU A 261 16.44 -17.56 9.09
N LYS A 262 15.24 -17.00 9.31
CA LYS A 262 14.63 -16.92 10.65
C LYS A 262 13.61 -18.02 10.95
N HIS A 263 13.09 -18.68 9.93
CA HIS A 263 11.97 -19.62 10.08
C HIS A 263 12.40 -21.07 9.77
N THR A 264 11.78 -21.99 10.48
CA THR A 264 11.93 -23.43 10.22
C THR A 264 11.19 -23.83 8.94
N VAL A 265 11.56 -24.99 8.36
CA VAL A 265 10.90 -25.52 7.15
C VAL A 265 9.39 -25.67 7.33
N PRO A 266 8.87 -26.21 8.45
CA PRO A 266 7.43 -26.25 8.69
C PRO A 266 6.75 -24.87 8.75
N GLU A 267 7.40 -23.88 9.36
CA GLU A 267 6.87 -22.51 9.42
C GLU A 267 6.80 -21.87 8.01
N VAL A 268 7.88 -22.00 7.22
CA VAL A 268 7.88 -21.49 5.84
C VAL A 268 6.83 -22.21 4.98
N LEU A 269 6.66 -23.53 5.18
CA LEU A 269 5.62 -24.30 4.50
C LEU A 269 4.22 -23.72 4.78
N THR A 270 3.90 -23.41 6.03
CA THR A 270 2.59 -22.86 6.38
C THR A 270 2.38 -21.44 5.85
N ILE A 271 3.44 -20.62 5.79
CA ILE A 271 3.39 -19.29 5.13
C ILE A 271 3.10 -19.44 3.63
N VAL A 272 3.81 -20.35 2.96
CA VAL A 272 3.59 -20.64 1.53
C VAL A 272 2.19 -21.21 1.29
N ALA A 273 1.69 -22.06 2.17
CA ALA A 273 0.34 -22.59 2.10
C ALA A 273 -0.72 -21.49 2.26
N HIS A 274 -0.49 -20.50 3.14
CA HIS A 274 -1.33 -19.33 3.27
C HIS A 274 -1.38 -18.53 1.97
N GLU A 275 -0.23 -18.23 1.36
CA GLU A 275 -0.16 -17.56 0.06
C GLU A 275 -0.90 -18.35 -1.05
N MET A 276 -0.78 -19.67 -1.02
CA MET A 276 -1.53 -20.54 -1.92
C MET A 276 -3.03 -20.51 -1.65
N GLY A 277 -3.46 -20.32 -0.42
CA GLY A 277 -4.85 -20.11 -0.04
C GLY A 277 -5.46 -18.92 -0.77
N HIS A 278 -4.76 -17.77 -0.82
CA HIS A 278 -5.20 -16.60 -1.60
C HIS A 278 -5.38 -16.93 -3.08
N CYS A 279 -4.49 -17.72 -3.63
CA CYS A 279 -4.54 -18.13 -5.01
C CYS A 279 -5.72 -19.11 -5.29
N THR A 280 -5.86 -20.16 -4.48
CA THR A 280 -6.85 -21.22 -4.64
C THR A 280 -8.27 -20.69 -4.45
N LYS A 281 -8.46 -19.79 -3.48
CA LYS A 281 -9.74 -19.10 -3.21
C LYS A 281 -10.00 -17.93 -4.17
N ARG A 282 -9.11 -17.68 -5.15
CA ARG A 282 -9.23 -16.62 -6.17
C ARG A 282 -9.34 -15.19 -5.59
N HIS A 283 -8.75 -14.92 -4.44
CA HIS A 283 -8.83 -13.62 -3.79
C HIS A 283 -8.27 -12.50 -4.67
N VAL A 284 -7.18 -12.76 -5.41
CA VAL A 284 -6.59 -11.80 -6.35
C VAL A 284 -7.58 -11.44 -7.49
N LEU A 285 -8.29 -12.43 -8.04
CA LEU A 285 -9.29 -12.18 -9.09
C LEU A 285 -10.47 -11.37 -8.55
N PHE A 286 -10.95 -11.71 -7.35
CA PHE A 286 -12.05 -10.97 -6.72
C PHE A 286 -11.65 -9.52 -6.42
N SER A 287 -10.44 -9.30 -5.87
CA SER A 287 -9.90 -7.96 -5.63
C SER A 287 -9.72 -7.14 -6.92
N LEU A 288 -9.31 -7.79 -8.01
CA LEU A 288 -9.22 -7.16 -9.33
C LEU A 288 -10.60 -6.71 -9.84
N LEU A 289 -11.61 -7.59 -9.79
CA LEU A 289 -12.97 -7.27 -10.23
C LEU A 289 -13.59 -6.15 -9.38
N LEU A 290 -13.36 -6.18 -8.06
CA LEU A 290 -13.80 -5.12 -7.16
C LEU A 290 -13.11 -3.78 -7.51
N SER A 291 -11.81 -3.79 -7.75
CA SER A 291 -11.05 -2.60 -8.18
C SER A 291 -11.58 -2.05 -9.50
N VAL A 292 -11.87 -2.90 -10.48
CA VAL A 292 -12.47 -2.51 -11.77
C VAL A 292 -13.83 -1.83 -11.57
N GLY A 293 -14.68 -2.37 -10.68
CA GLY A 293 -15.97 -1.77 -10.34
C GLY A 293 -15.84 -0.42 -9.62
N ILE A 294 -14.93 -0.32 -8.65
CA ILE A 294 -14.65 0.95 -7.94
C ILE A 294 -14.14 2.00 -8.94
N LEU A 295 -13.20 1.65 -9.81
CA LEU A 295 -12.71 2.53 -10.85
C LEU A 295 -13.81 3.00 -11.80
N ALA A 296 -14.75 2.11 -12.18
CA ALA A 296 -15.90 2.50 -13.00
C ALA A 296 -16.74 3.59 -12.32
N GLY A 297 -17.04 3.42 -11.02
CA GLY A 297 -17.73 4.44 -10.22
C GLY A 297 -16.96 5.76 -10.15
N ILE A 298 -15.65 5.71 -9.93
CA ILE A 298 -14.78 6.90 -9.90
C ILE A 298 -14.82 7.63 -11.23
N PHE A 299 -14.58 6.94 -12.35
CA PHE A 299 -14.57 7.56 -13.67
C PHE A 299 -15.94 8.07 -14.12
N ALA A 300 -17.04 7.40 -13.73
CA ALA A 300 -18.39 7.86 -14.00
C ALA A 300 -18.75 9.16 -13.23
N LEU A 301 -18.21 9.32 -12.02
CA LEU A 301 -18.41 10.55 -11.22
C LEU A 301 -17.48 11.69 -11.64
N LEU A 302 -16.34 11.39 -12.23
CA LEU A 302 -15.30 12.37 -12.55
C LEU A 302 -15.78 13.57 -13.37
N PRO A 303 -16.64 13.43 -14.44
CA PRO A 303 -17.14 14.55 -15.22
C PRO A 303 -17.85 15.63 -14.40
N LEU A 304 -18.51 15.27 -13.29
CA LEU A 304 -19.20 16.21 -12.40
C LEU A 304 -18.25 17.22 -11.75
N PHE A 305 -16.97 16.89 -11.67
CA PHE A 305 -15.92 17.68 -11.03
C PHE A 305 -15.02 18.38 -12.06
N LEU A 306 -14.75 17.75 -13.20
CA LEU A 306 -13.81 18.27 -14.19
C LEU A 306 -14.26 19.56 -14.85
N TYR A 307 -15.57 19.73 -15.05
CA TYR A 307 -16.17 20.87 -15.75
C TYR A 307 -16.91 21.83 -14.81
N ASN A 308 -16.60 21.79 -13.52
CA ASN A 308 -17.28 22.58 -12.49
C ASN A 308 -16.53 23.88 -12.19
N ASP A 309 -16.98 25.00 -12.77
CA ASP A 309 -16.37 26.31 -12.55
C ASP A 309 -16.47 26.79 -11.09
N ALA A 310 -17.52 26.41 -10.35
CA ALA A 310 -17.64 26.76 -8.94
C ALA A 310 -16.58 26.04 -8.10
N LEU A 311 -16.25 24.79 -8.46
CA LEU A 311 -15.16 24.06 -7.85
C LEU A 311 -13.80 24.67 -8.24
N ALA A 312 -13.58 24.98 -9.52
CA ALA A 312 -12.37 25.66 -9.98
C ALA A 312 -12.15 26.99 -9.23
N ALA A 313 -13.20 27.80 -9.09
CA ALA A 313 -13.15 29.04 -8.32
C ALA A 313 -12.82 28.83 -6.82
N ALA A 314 -13.24 27.70 -6.23
CA ALA A 314 -12.87 27.35 -4.85
C ALA A 314 -11.35 27.16 -4.68
N PHE A 315 -10.68 26.69 -5.72
CA PHE A 315 -9.21 26.55 -5.77
C PHE A 315 -8.50 27.79 -6.36
N GLY A 316 -9.24 28.91 -6.57
CA GLY A 316 -8.70 30.17 -7.09
C GLY A 316 -8.45 30.18 -8.60
N MET A 317 -8.88 29.16 -9.34
CA MET A 317 -8.76 29.08 -10.80
C MET A 317 -9.83 29.93 -11.48
N LYS A 318 -9.50 30.54 -12.64
CA LYS A 318 -10.43 31.36 -13.41
C LYS A 318 -11.48 30.53 -14.15
N HIS A 319 -11.08 29.36 -14.63
CA HIS A 319 -11.91 28.44 -15.41
C HIS A 319 -11.61 27.00 -15.01
N ALA A 320 -12.61 26.12 -15.17
CA ALA A 320 -12.42 24.69 -15.03
C ALA A 320 -11.52 24.16 -16.16
N THR A 321 -10.52 23.37 -15.79
CA THR A 321 -9.67 22.64 -16.73
C THR A 321 -9.64 21.17 -16.33
N VAL A 322 -9.53 20.26 -17.31
CA VAL A 322 -9.53 18.83 -17.04
C VAL A 322 -8.42 18.43 -16.06
N TYR A 323 -7.20 18.91 -16.28
CA TYR A 323 -6.06 18.57 -15.43
C TYR A 323 -6.16 19.11 -14.00
N ALA A 324 -6.67 20.34 -13.84
CA ALA A 324 -6.90 20.89 -12.49
C ALA A 324 -8.06 20.18 -11.80
N GLY A 325 -9.14 19.89 -12.53
CA GLY A 325 -10.28 19.12 -12.03
C GLY A 325 -9.88 17.71 -11.54
N LEU A 326 -8.92 17.04 -12.19
CA LEU A 326 -8.36 15.79 -11.71
C LEU A 326 -7.70 15.94 -10.32
N ALA A 327 -6.92 17.02 -10.13
CA ALA A 327 -6.31 17.31 -8.84
C ALA A 327 -7.37 17.66 -7.78
N PHE A 328 -8.36 18.48 -8.12
CA PHE A 328 -9.45 18.89 -7.20
C PHE A 328 -10.34 17.73 -6.81
N PHE A 329 -10.62 16.82 -7.74
CA PHE A 329 -11.34 15.59 -7.46
C PHE A 329 -10.65 14.79 -6.36
N GLY A 330 -9.31 14.71 -6.35
CA GLY A 330 -8.56 14.03 -5.31
C GLY A 330 -8.89 14.52 -3.90
N PHE A 331 -9.02 15.82 -3.69
CA PHE A 331 -9.40 16.40 -2.39
C PHE A 331 -10.83 16.02 -1.96
N LEU A 332 -11.78 16.06 -2.89
CA LEU A 332 -13.17 15.72 -2.61
C LEU A 332 -13.41 14.22 -2.51
N PHE A 333 -12.56 13.42 -3.11
CA PHE A 333 -12.62 11.96 -3.04
C PHE A 333 -12.11 11.40 -1.70
N THR A 334 -11.35 12.19 -0.92
CA THR A 334 -10.78 11.77 0.36
C THR A 334 -11.80 11.11 1.30
N PRO A 335 -12.96 11.67 1.63
CA PRO A 335 -13.94 11.00 2.51
C PRO A 335 -14.50 9.72 1.89
N ILE A 336 -14.72 9.70 0.57
CA ILE A 336 -15.18 8.50 -0.13
C ILE A 336 -14.13 7.39 -0.02
N SER A 337 -12.85 7.73 -0.17
CA SER A 337 -11.74 6.78 -0.04
C SER A 337 -11.65 6.16 1.35
N VAL A 338 -12.00 6.89 2.42
CA VAL A 338 -12.06 6.33 3.79
C VAL A 338 -13.13 5.23 3.88
N PHE A 339 -14.33 5.46 3.36
CA PHE A 339 -15.39 4.42 3.34
C PHE A 339 -15.01 3.22 2.47
N LEU A 340 -14.46 3.46 1.29
CA LEU A 340 -13.97 2.39 0.43
C LEU A 340 -12.86 1.56 1.11
N ASN A 341 -11.94 2.22 1.81
CA ASN A 341 -10.88 1.55 2.55
C ASN A 341 -11.43 0.67 3.68
N ILE A 342 -12.42 1.14 4.44
CA ILE A 342 -13.09 0.35 5.48
C ILE A 342 -13.70 -0.92 4.86
N PHE A 343 -14.42 -0.77 3.75
CA PHE A 343 -15.06 -1.90 3.07
C PHE A 343 -14.04 -2.89 2.50
N THR A 344 -13.04 -2.41 1.76
CA THR A 344 -12.02 -3.26 1.15
C THR A 344 -11.14 -3.94 2.20
N SER A 345 -10.80 -3.24 3.30
CA SER A 345 -10.06 -3.81 4.43
C SER A 345 -10.87 -4.88 5.18
N ALA A 346 -12.18 -4.68 5.37
CA ALA A 346 -13.04 -5.71 5.96
C ALA A 346 -13.10 -6.98 5.12
N LEU A 347 -13.16 -6.83 3.79
CA LEU A 347 -13.11 -7.94 2.85
C LEU A 347 -11.74 -8.63 2.87
N SER A 348 -10.66 -7.86 2.88
CA SER A 348 -9.30 -8.39 2.97
C SER A 348 -9.12 -9.23 4.24
N ARG A 349 -9.60 -8.77 5.39
CA ARG A 349 -9.54 -9.56 6.64
C ARG A 349 -10.31 -10.89 6.54
N ARG A 350 -11.41 -10.94 5.81
CA ARG A 350 -12.10 -12.22 5.53
C ARG A 350 -11.26 -13.16 4.69
N PHE A 351 -10.56 -12.62 3.70
CA PHE A 351 -9.65 -13.40 2.85
C PHE A 351 -8.49 -13.99 3.65
N GLU A 352 -7.96 -13.24 4.62
CA GLU A 352 -6.91 -13.71 5.53
C GLU A 352 -7.36 -14.93 6.34
N TYR A 353 -8.54 -14.88 6.96
CA TYR A 353 -9.07 -16.04 7.70
C TYR A 353 -9.29 -17.26 6.79
N GLN A 354 -9.70 -17.05 5.54
CA GLN A 354 -9.86 -18.15 4.58
C GLN A 354 -8.52 -18.74 4.15
N ALA A 355 -7.49 -17.91 4.00
CA ALA A 355 -6.14 -18.34 3.68
C ALA A 355 -5.49 -19.07 4.87
N ASP A 356 -5.69 -18.58 6.09
CA ASP A 356 -5.26 -19.24 7.32
C ASP A 356 -5.89 -20.63 7.48
N ALA A 357 -7.19 -20.72 7.31
CA ALA A 357 -7.90 -22.00 7.36
C ALA A 357 -7.41 -22.98 6.28
N PHE A 358 -7.21 -22.50 5.07
CA PHE A 358 -6.63 -23.30 4.00
C PHE A 358 -5.25 -23.84 4.36
N ALA A 359 -4.36 -22.97 4.86
CA ALA A 359 -3.01 -23.35 5.24
C ALA A 359 -3.01 -24.41 6.36
N ALA A 360 -3.76 -24.17 7.44
CA ALA A 360 -3.84 -25.10 8.56
C ALA A 360 -4.38 -26.47 8.14
N GLN A 361 -5.47 -26.50 7.36
CA GLN A 361 -6.12 -27.75 6.91
C GLN A 361 -5.25 -28.53 5.92
N THR A 362 -4.63 -27.85 4.94
CA THR A 362 -3.89 -28.55 3.88
C THR A 362 -2.48 -28.97 4.30
N THR A 363 -1.89 -28.31 5.27
CA THR A 363 -0.59 -28.71 5.83
C THR A 363 -0.73 -29.70 6.99
N GLY A 364 -1.87 -29.72 7.69
CA GLY A 364 -2.05 -30.44 8.95
C GLY A 364 -1.13 -29.92 10.08
N GLN A 365 -0.64 -28.69 9.98
CA GLN A 365 0.37 -28.12 10.90
C GLN A 365 -0.09 -26.78 11.50
N PRO A 366 -1.23 -26.71 12.20
CA PRO A 366 -1.74 -25.46 12.76
C PRO A 366 -0.78 -24.79 13.75
N GLU A 367 -0.04 -25.58 14.55
CA GLU A 367 0.93 -25.04 15.52
C GLU A 367 2.14 -24.41 14.83
N ALA A 368 2.64 -24.99 13.72
CA ALA A 368 3.71 -24.39 12.93
C ALA A 368 3.25 -23.04 12.31
N MET A 369 2.00 -22.97 11.89
CA MET A 369 1.42 -21.72 11.38
C MET A 369 1.30 -20.66 12.48
N ILE A 370 0.84 -21.03 13.67
CA ILE A 370 0.79 -20.14 14.84
C ILE A 370 2.18 -19.63 15.18
N ALA A 371 3.18 -20.53 15.20
CA ALA A 371 4.57 -20.16 15.45
C ALA A 371 5.11 -19.18 14.41
N ALA A 372 4.83 -19.42 13.12
CA ALA A 372 5.21 -18.53 12.03
C ALA A 372 4.59 -17.14 12.18
N LEU A 373 3.28 -17.06 12.47
CA LEU A 373 2.59 -15.79 12.68
C LEU A 373 3.17 -15.02 13.88
N LYS A 374 3.44 -15.69 14.99
CA LYS A 374 4.05 -15.09 16.18
C LYS A 374 5.42 -14.50 15.85
N LYS A 375 6.30 -15.29 15.22
CA LYS A 375 7.67 -14.86 14.85
C LYS A 375 7.64 -13.68 13.91
N LEU A 376 6.83 -13.72 12.83
CA LEU A 376 6.70 -12.62 11.88
C LEU A 376 6.30 -11.30 12.56
N ASN A 377 5.36 -11.36 13.50
CA ASN A 377 4.89 -10.16 14.21
C ASN A 377 5.95 -9.62 15.20
N VAL A 378 6.65 -10.50 15.91
CA VAL A 378 7.72 -10.12 16.84
C VAL A 378 8.92 -9.55 16.09
N ASP A 379 9.32 -10.17 14.99
CA ASP A 379 10.49 -9.76 14.22
C ASP A 379 10.27 -8.45 13.46
N ASN A 380 9.04 -8.14 13.11
CA ASN A 380 8.66 -6.89 12.45
C ASN A 380 8.19 -5.80 13.43
N TYR A 381 8.28 -6.01 14.75
CA TYR A 381 7.79 -5.09 15.79
C TYR A 381 6.35 -4.64 15.58
N SER A 382 5.50 -5.58 15.10
CA SER A 382 4.08 -5.33 14.88
C SER A 382 3.37 -5.06 16.20
N HIS A 383 2.29 -4.23 16.16
CA HIS A 383 1.46 -4.00 17.33
C HIS A 383 0.63 -5.24 17.64
N LEU A 384 0.94 -5.94 18.75
CA LEU A 384 0.31 -7.23 19.09
C LEU A 384 -1.16 -7.08 19.55
N THR A 385 -1.51 -5.94 20.12
CA THR A 385 -2.84 -5.63 20.68
C THR A 385 -3.39 -4.30 20.14
N PRO A 386 -3.57 -4.15 18.83
CA PRO A 386 -4.03 -2.89 18.26
C PRO A 386 -5.44 -2.53 18.71
N HIS A 387 -5.74 -1.24 18.83
CA HIS A 387 -7.06 -0.76 19.21
C HIS A 387 -8.12 -1.11 18.12
N PRO A 388 -9.32 -1.57 18.49
CA PRO A 388 -10.37 -1.99 17.53
C PRO A 388 -10.71 -0.92 16.49
N MET A 389 -10.72 0.36 16.87
CA MET A 389 -10.94 1.48 15.92
C MET A 389 -9.89 1.50 14.81
N VAL A 390 -8.61 1.27 15.15
CA VAL A 390 -7.54 1.24 14.14
C VAL A 390 -7.66 0.02 13.24
N VAL A 391 -8.00 -1.13 13.81
CA VAL A 391 -8.28 -2.36 13.05
C VAL A 391 -9.43 -2.11 12.06
N PHE A 392 -10.52 -1.51 12.52
CA PHE A 392 -11.67 -1.18 11.68
C PHE A 392 -11.33 -0.23 10.53
N LEU A 393 -10.58 0.85 10.83
CA LEU A 393 -10.28 1.92 9.86
C LEU A 393 -9.14 1.58 8.89
N ARG A 394 -8.11 0.80 9.33
CA ARG A 394 -6.82 0.75 8.66
C ARG A 394 -6.27 -0.64 8.35
N TYR A 395 -6.65 -1.67 9.12
CA TYR A 395 -6.02 -2.98 9.00
C TYR A 395 -6.65 -3.80 7.87
N SER A 396 -5.83 -4.12 6.88
CA SER A 396 -6.17 -5.10 5.83
C SER A 396 -6.02 -6.55 6.29
N HIS A 397 -5.22 -6.79 7.35
CA HIS A 397 -5.04 -8.09 7.99
C HIS A 397 -5.64 -8.07 9.39
N PRO A 398 -6.26 -9.17 9.88
CA PRO A 398 -6.73 -9.24 11.24
C PRO A 398 -5.55 -9.19 12.22
N PRO A 399 -5.74 -8.66 13.46
CA PRO A 399 -4.72 -8.76 14.50
C PRO A 399 -4.25 -10.19 14.71
N VAL A 400 -2.95 -10.35 14.96
CA VAL A 400 -2.33 -11.69 15.10
C VAL A 400 -3.02 -12.54 16.18
N MET A 401 -3.46 -11.94 17.28
CA MET A 401 -4.19 -12.63 18.34
C MET A 401 -5.52 -13.21 17.86
N GLU A 402 -6.21 -12.50 16.97
CA GLU A 402 -7.48 -12.98 16.40
C GLU A 402 -7.23 -14.13 15.40
N ARG A 403 -6.17 -14.04 14.60
CA ARG A 403 -5.78 -15.11 13.67
C ARG A 403 -5.40 -16.38 14.43
N ILE A 404 -4.60 -16.29 15.50
CA ILE A 404 -4.23 -17.42 16.36
C ILE A 404 -5.48 -18.09 16.95
N ARG A 405 -6.43 -17.31 17.50
CA ARG A 405 -7.68 -17.86 18.02
C ARG A 405 -8.47 -18.57 16.94
N ALA A 406 -8.60 -17.95 15.77
CA ALA A 406 -9.33 -18.55 14.64
C ALA A 406 -8.70 -19.88 14.19
N ILE A 407 -7.37 -19.98 14.11
CA ILE A 407 -6.66 -21.22 13.74
C ILE A 407 -6.88 -22.32 14.78
N ARG A 408 -6.84 -22.02 16.09
CA ARG A 408 -7.09 -22.98 17.16
C ARG A 408 -8.52 -23.54 17.19
N HIS A 409 -9.48 -22.76 16.71
CA HIS A 409 -10.86 -23.21 16.59
C HIS A 409 -11.14 -24.03 15.32
N LEU A 410 -10.17 -24.17 14.43
CA LEU A 410 -10.30 -25.10 13.32
C LEU A 410 -10.17 -26.53 13.86
N HIS A 411 -11.20 -27.32 13.66
CA HIS A 411 -11.15 -28.76 13.90
C HIS A 411 -10.32 -29.38 12.76
N VAL A 412 -9.01 -29.42 12.95
CA VAL A 412 -8.05 -30.02 11.99
C VAL A 412 -7.61 -31.39 12.52
#